data_f08ced52cdf53be244160d4123186111
#
_entry.id   f08ced52cdf53be244160d4123186111
#
_cell.length_a   1.000
_cell.length_b   1.000
_cell.length_c   1.000
_cell.angle_alpha   90.00
_cell.angle_beta   90.00
_cell.angle_gamma   90.00
#
_symmetry.space_group_name_H-M   'P 1'
#
loop_
_entity.id
_entity.type
_entity.pdbx_description
1 polymer ?
#
loop_
_entity_poly.entity_id
_entity_poly.type
_entity_poly.pdbx_seq_one_letter_code
_entity_poly.pdbx_strand_id
1 'polypeptide(L)'
;PTRGTRRTYRALKHLGFSIGRYKVRSLMRLMRIKAIYCKPRTTICDPVKYKYPYLLRNLPINETNHVWAIDISYIPLKKGYMYLFAIIDIYSRYLVGWSLSNTMTAEWVVNAISDAILRYGSPKIINSDQGSQFTSEEYISFLKEQDILISMDGKGRATDNSFVERFFRTIKYDKIYLELPENGTDLHRCCSEFVNFYNNLREHSSLDYTTPAKIFNKAA
;
A
#
# COMPACT_ATOMS: atom_id res chain seq x y z
N PRO A 1 29.12 -10.97 0.78
CA PRO A 1 28.84 -9.55 0.51
C PRO A 1 28.13 -8.85 1.67
N THR A 2 27.54 -9.57 2.65
CA THR A 2 26.76 -8.99 3.77
C THR A 2 27.58 -8.70 5.05
N ARG A 3 28.86 -9.05 5.08
CA ARG A 3 29.73 -8.82 6.25
C ARG A 3 30.36 -7.44 6.21
N GLY A 4 29.93 -6.55 7.11
CA GLY A 4 30.59 -5.26 7.33
C GLY A 4 31.88 -5.39 8.17
N THR A 5 32.64 -4.31 8.34
CA THR A 5 33.93 -4.24 9.01
C THR A 5 33.97 -4.95 10.38
N ARG A 6 32.93 -4.81 11.21
CA ARG A 6 32.89 -5.45 12.55
C ARG A 6 32.82 -6.97 12.47
N ARG A 7 31.98 -7.51 11.57
CA ARG A 7 31.82 -8.96 11.36
C ARG A 7 33.08 -9.56 10.72
N THR A 8 33.70 -8.85 9.74
CA THR A 8 34.93 -9.27 9.10
C THR A 8 36.09 -9.30 10.10
N TYR A 9 36.23 -8.28 10.94
CA TYR A 9 37.22 -8.24 12.01
C TYR A 9 37.07 -9.43 12.97
N ARG A 10 35.85 -9.73 13.42
CA ARG A 10 35.61 -10.89 14.31
C ARG A 10 35.97 -12.20 13.62
N ALA A 11 35.58 -12.38 12.36
CA ALA A 11 35.91 -13.60 11.61
C ALA A 11 37.43 -13.79 11.46
N LEU A 12 38.17 -12.72 11.13
CA LEU A 12 39.64 -12.77 11.04
C LEU A 12 40.28 -13.11 12.39
N LYS A 13 39.75 -12.55 13.47
CA LYS A 13 40.24 -12.87 14.83
C LYS A 13 40.00 -14.35 15.20
N HIS A 14 38.86 -14.91 14.84
CA HIS A 14 38.57 -16.35 15.03
C HIS A 14 39.45 -17.23 14.17
N LEU A 15 39.94 -16.77 13.02
CA LEU A 15 40.92 -17.49 12.19
C LEU A 15 42.38 -17.30 12.64
N GLY A 16 42.59 -16.66 13.80
CA GLY A 16 43.93 -16.47 14.39
C GLY A 16 44.70 -15.27 13.91
N PHE A 17 44.12 -14.40 13.07
CA PHE A 17 44.84 -13.22 12.61
C PHE A 17 44.90 -12.14 13.71
N SER A 18 46.09 -11.67 14.02
CA SER A 18 46.36 -10.55 14.93
C SER A 18 46.23 -9.24 14.16
N ILE A 19 44.99 -8.75 13.96
CA ILE A 19 44.70 -7.54 13.20
C ILE A 19 43.69 -6.67 13.94
N GLY A 20 43.84 -5.37 13.92
CA GLY A 20 42.93 -4.40 14.52
C GLY A 20 41.77 -4.02 13.58
N ARG A 21 40.62 -3.65 14.17
CA ARG A 21 39.42 -3.25 13.42
C ARG A 21 39.66 -2.13 12.40
N TYR A 22 40.48 -1.15 12.75
CA TYR A 22 40.78 -0.04 11.86
C TYR A 22 41.60 -0.50 10.63
N LYS A 23 42.53 -1.42 10.84
CA LYS A 23 43.31 -2.01 9.73
C LYS A 23 42.40 -2.82 8.80
N VAL A 24 41.46 -3.60 9.35
CA VAL A 24 40.47 -4.31 8.55
C VAL A 24 39.64 -3.33 7.72
N ARG A 25 39.18 -2.22 8.31
CA ARG A 25 38.45 -1.16 7.58
C ARG A 25 39.26 -0.58 6.43
N SER A 26 40.54 -0.28 6.67
CA SER A 26 41.42 0.27 5.65
C SER A 26 41.67 -0.71 4.50
N LEU A 27 41.88 -2.00 4.83
CA LEU A 27 42.05 -3.05 3.83
C LEU A 27 40.79 -3.28 3.01
N MET A 28 39.61 -3.35 3.65
CA MET A 28 38.36 -3.46 2.92
C MET A 28 38.14 -2.27 1.97
N ARG A 29 38.49 -1.05 2.39
CA ARG A 29 38.41 0.14 1.54
C ARG A 29 39.37 0.07 0.36
N LEU A 30 40.63 -0.35 0.59
CA LEU A 30 41.63 -0.52 -0.46
C LEU A 30 41.20 -1.56 -1.51
N MET A 31 40.66 -2.68 -1.05
CA MET A 31 40.11 -3.76 -1.90
C MET A 31 38.74 -3.43 -2.49
N ARG A 32 38.17 -2.24 -2.24
CA ARG A 32 36.84 -1.81 -2.66
C ARG A 32 35.71 -2.75 -2.18
N ILE A 33 35.93 -3.49 -1.10
CA ILE A 33 34.93 -4.40 -0.50
C ILE A 33 33.99 -3.57 0.37
N LYS A 34 32.72 -3.52 -0.02
CA LYS A 34 31.65 -2.87 0.74
C LYS A 34 30.57 -3.90 1.08
N ALA A 35 30.07 -3.85 2.31
CA ALA A 35 28.87 -4.62 2.65
C ALA A 35 27.66 -4.01 1.92
N ILE A 36 26.74 -4.87 1.49
CA ILE A 36 25.48 -4.43 0.90
C ILE A 36 24.58 -3.95 2.04
N TYR A 37 24.23 -2.68 2.01
CA TYR A 37 23.25 -2.04 2.91
C TYR A 37 22.10 -1.49 2.10
N CYS A 38 20.95 -1.42 2.71
CA CYS A 38 19.84 -0.65 2.13
C CYS A 38 20.30 0.78 1.88
N LYS A 39 19.99 1.32 0.71
CA LYS A 39 20.27 2.73 0.42
C LYS A 39 19.51 3.61 1.43
N PRO A 40 20.08 4.71 1.90
CA PRO A 40 19.36 5.68 2.72
C PRO A 40 18.14 6.16 1.92
N ARG A 41 17.04 6.42 2.63
CA ARG A 41 15.87 7.05 2.01
C ARG A 41 16.27 8.40 1.46
N THR A 42 16.09 8.59 0.17
CA THR A 42 16.40 9.86 -0.53
C THR A 42 15.20 10.80 -0.57
N THR A 43 14.00 10.30 -0.23
CA THR A 43 12.78 11.10 -0.16
C THR A 43 12.83 11.97 1.10
N ILE A 44 12.97 13.27 0.91
CA ILE A 44 12.80 14.28 1.96
C ILE A 44 11.31 14.61 1.96
N CYS A 45 10.60 14.17 3.00
CA CYS A 45 9.21 14.59 3.19
C CYS A 45 9.19 16.08 3.53
N ASP A 46 8.52 16.89 2.72
CA ASP A 46 8.27 18.29 3.04
C ASP A 46 7.31 18.35 4.24
N PRO A 47 7.73 18.89 5.41
CA PRO A 47 6.90 18.94 6.58
C PRO A 47 5.71 19.90 6.45
N VAL A 48 5.71 20.78 5.45
CA VAL A 48 4.70 21.81 5.21
C VAL A 48 3.59 21.35 4.27
N LYS A 49 3.82 20.31 3.44
CA LYS A 49 2.80 19.81 2.52
C LYS A 49 1.67 19.10 3.26
N TYR A 50 0.50 19.65 3.15
CA TYR A 50 -0.85 19.17 3.46
C TYR A 50 -0.89 17.83 4.22
N LYS A 51 -0.78 17.87 5.55
CA LYS A 51 -1.04 16.74 6.41
C LYS A 51 -2.42 16.92 7.04
N TYR A 52 -3.32 16.02 6.70
CA TYR A 52 -4.62 15.97 7.35
C TYR A 52 -4.55 15.10 8.60
N PRO A 53 -5.39 15.38 9.61
CA PRO A 53 -5.42 14.56 10.82
C PRO A 53 -6.00 13.18 10.54
N TYR A 54 -5.63 12.19 11.35
CA TYR A 54 -6.26 10.88 11.35
C TYR A 54 -7.60 10.96 12.08
N LEU A 55 -8.69 10.80 11.33
CA LEU A 55 -10.06 10.98 11.82
C LEU A 55 -10.69 9.70 12.36
N LEU A 56 -10.10 8.52 12.11
CA LEU A 56 -10.74 7.24 12.42
C LEU A 56 -10.51 6.76 13.86
N ARG A 57 -9.75 7.51 14.68
CA ARG A 57 -9.52 7.11 16.08
C ARG A 57 -10.82 7.15 16.86
N ASN A 58 -11.24 5.97 17.36
CA ASN A 58 -12.48 5.82 18.13
C ASN A 58 -13.76 6.20 17.36
N LEU A 59 -13.69 6.30 16.03
CA LEU A 59 -14.85 6.54 15.19
C LEU A 59 -15.64 5.22 15.03
N PRO A 60 -16.90 5.15 15.49
CA PRO A 60 -17.75 4.00 15.21
C PRO A 60 -18.17 4.02 13.74
N ILE A 61 -17.75 3.00 12.99
CA ILE A 61 -18.09 2.84 11.56
C ILE A 61 -19.19 1.78 11.48
N ASN A 62 -20.45 2.22 11.33
CA ASN A 62 -21.63 1.37 11.47
C ASN A 62 -22.45 1.24 10.19
N GLU A 63 -22.03 1.87 9.10
CA GLU A 63 -22.73 1.89 7.82
C GLU A 63 -21.77 1.86 6.63
N THR A 64 -22.26 1.45 5.49
CA THR A 64 -21.54 1.53 4.21
C THR A 64 -21.36 2.98 3.77
N ASN A 65 -20.31 3.24 2.98
CA ASN A 65 -19.96 4.58 2.53
C ASN A 65 -19.68 5.57 3.67
N HIS A 66 -19.48 5.10 4.91
CA HIS A 66 -19.00 5.97 5.98
C HIS A 66 -17.52 6.30 5.78
N VAL A 67 -16.69 5.28 5.60
CA VAL A 67 -15.25 5.45 5.40
C VAL A 67 -14.74 4.53 4.30
N TRP A 68 -14.10 5.11 3.30
CA TRP A 68 -13.30 4.36 2.33
C TRP A 68 -11.82 4.45 2.68
N ALA A 69 -11.14 3.31 2.71
CA ALA A 69 -9.68 3.23 2.81
C ALA A 69 -9.09 3.03 1.42
N ILE A 70 -8.08 3.83 1.09
CA ILE A 70 -7.42 3.78 -0.21
C ILE A 70 -5.91 3.61 -0.05
N ASP A 71 -5.29 2.92 -1.01
CA ASP A 71 -3.85 2.78 -1.07
C ASP A 71 -3.40 2.25 -2.44
N ILE A 72 -2.10 2.33 -2.71
CA ILE A 72 -1.47 1.87 -3.95
C ILE A 72 -0.42 0.82 -3.63
N SER A 73 -0.48 -0.30 -4.34
CA SER A 73 0.50 -1.37 -4.18
C SER A 73 1.24 -1.68 -5.48
N TYR A 74 2.54 -1.93 -5.35
CA TYR A 74 3.36 -2.45 -6.45
C TYR A 74 3.04 -3.92 -6.70
N ILE A 75 2.77 -4.25 -7.96
CA ILE A 75 2.55 -5.62 -8.42
C ILE A 75 3.66 -5.98 -9.40
N PRO A 76 4.53 -6.93 -9.04
CA PRO A 76 5.58 -7.38 -9.95
C PRO A 76 4.98 -8.18 -11.11
N LEU A 77 5.51 -7.95 -12.30
CA LEU A 77 5.27 -8.73 -13.50
C LEU A 77 6.53 -9.50 -13.87
N LYS A 78 6.46 -10.40 -14.84
CA LYS A 78 7.63 -11.09 -15.40
C LYS A 78 8.69 -10.10 -15.90
N LYS A 79 8.26 -8.97 -16.47
CA LYS A 79 9.14 -7.86 -16.85
C LYS A 79 8.55 -6.55 -16.26
N GLY A 80 9.25 -5.97 -15.26
CA GLY A 80 8.81 -4.72 -14.64
C GLY A 80 7.75 -4.89 -13.56
N TYR A 81 6.89 -3.89 -13.44
CA TYR A 81 5.80 -3.85 -12.44
C TYR A 81 4.69 -2.92 -12.91
N MET A 82 3.52 -3.07 -12.29
CA MET A 82 2.42 -2.11 -12.37
C MET A 82 1.96 -1.70 -10.98
N TYR A 83 1.22 -0.62 -10.93
CA TYR A 83 0.56 -0.14 -9.72
C TYR A 83 -0.87 -0.64 -9.69
N LEU A 84 -1.29 -1.18 -8.55
CA LEU A 84 -2.68 -1.50 -8.26
C LEU A 84 -3.19 -0.51 -7.21
N PHE A 85 -4.12 0.34 -7.58
CA PHE A 85 -4.89 1.17 -6.68
C PHE A 85 -6.14 0.44 -6.23
N ALA A 86 -6.49 0.53 -4.96
CA ALA A 86 -7.66 -0.11 -4.38
C ALA A 86 -8.41 0.84 -3.46
N ILE A 87 -9.74 0.77 -3.51
CA ILE A 87 -10.67 1.52 -2.67
C ILE A 87 -11.58 0.52 -1.97
N ILE A 88 -11.50 0.44 -0.65
CA ILE A 88 -12.26 -0.51 0.15
C ILE A 88 -13.17 0.22 1.14
N ASP A 89 -14.44 -0.15 1.17
CA ASP A 89 -15.36 0.28 2.23
C ASP A 89 -15.01 -0.41 3.54
N ILE A 90 -14.71 0.36 4.57
CA ILE A 90 -14.22 -0.19 5.85
C ILE A 90 -15.29 -0.97 6.58
N TYR A 91 -16.57 -0.60 6.48
CA TYR A 91 -17.66 -1.29 7.17
C TYR A 91 -17.89 -2.68 6.58
N SER A 92 -18.16 -2.74 5.29
CA SER A 92 -18.52 -3.99 4.58
C SER A 92 -17.35 -4.81 4.10
N ARG A 93 -16.13 -4.24 4.06
CA ARG A 93 -14.94 -4.80 3.38
C ARG A 93 -15.10 -4.90 1.86
N TYR A 94 -16.16 -4.36 1.30
CA TYR A 94 -16.41 -4.37 -0.13
C TYR A 94 -15.40 -3.51 -0.87
N LEU A 95 -14.81 -4.04 -1.92
CA LEU A 95 -13.93 -3.28 -2.80
C LEU A 95 -14.81 -2.48 -3.76
N VAL A 96 -14.99 -1.20 -3.48
CA VAL A 96 -15.82 -0.28 -4.28
C VAL A 96 -15.12 0.19 -5.54
N GLY A 97 -13.78 0.15 -5.58
CA GLY A 97 -13.02 0.53 -6.76
C GLY A 97 -11.63 -0.06 -6.79
N TRP A 98 -11.11 -0.23 -7.99
CA TRP A 98 -9.72 -0.58 -8.23
C TRP A 98 -9.29 -0.14 -9.62
N SER A 99 -8.01 0.12 -9.81
CA SER A 99 -7.45 0.48 -11.11
C SER A 99 -5.99 0.05 -11.21
N LEU A 100 -5.53 -0.23 -12.44
CA LEU A 100 -4.14 -0.56 -12.74
C LEU A 100 -3.51 0.55 -13.58
N SER A 101 -2.26 0.89 -13.28
CA SER A 101 -1.48 1.86 -14.07
C SER A 101 0.00 1.49 -14.08
N ASN A 102 0.71 1.94 -15.08
CA ASN A 102 2.18 1.94 -15.15
C ASN A 102 2.80 3.24 -14.59
N THR A 103 1.97 4.25 -14.31
CA THR A 103 2.34 5.52 -13.69
C THR A 103 1.54 5.75 -12.43
N MET A 104 2.07 6.53 -11.49
CA MET A 104 1.45 6.81 -10.20
C MET A 104 1.15 8.31 -10.10
N THR A 105 0.17 8.78 -10.90
CA THR A 105 -0.26 10.18 -10.96
C THR A 105 -1.44 10.45 -10.03
N ALA A 106 -1.63 11.70 -9.62
CA ALA A 106 -2.79 12.12 -8.84
C ALA A 106 -4.08 12.01 -9.66
N GLU A 107 -4.04 12.41 -10.93
CA GLU A 107 -5.15 12.30 -11.89
C GLU A 107 -5.69 10.86 -11.98
N TRP A 108 -4.80 9.87 -12.08
CA TRP A 108 -5.22 8.47 -12.11
C TRP A 108 -6.00 8.05 -10.84
N VAL A 109 -5.55 8.51 -9.68
CA VAL A 109 -6.22 8.25 -8.40
C VAL A 109 -7.58 8.94 -8.34
N VAL A 110 -7.65 10.21 -8.74
CA VAL A 110 -8.87 11.00 -8.77
C VAL A 110 -9.91 10.37 -9.70
N ASN A 111 -9.52 9.97 -10.91
CA ASN A 111 -10.40 9.31 -11.87
C ASN A 111 -10.98 8.00 -11.30
N ALA A 112 -10.16 7.18 -10.65
CA ALA A 112 -10.63 5.93 -10.06
C ALA A 112 -11.59 6.15 -8.87
N ILE A 113 -11.38 7.20 -8.07
CA ILE A 113 -12.31 7.58 -6.98
C ILE A 113 -13.61 8.12 -7.56
N SER A 114 -13.54 8.98 -8.60
CA SER A 114 -14.72 9.51 -9.28
C SER A 114 -15.59 8.39 -9.83
N ASP A 115 -14.99 7.40 -10.50
CA ASP A 115 -15.71 6.22 -11.00
C ASP A 115 -16.38 5.41 -9.89
N ALA A 116 -15.73 5.30 -8.74
CA ALA A 116 -16.30 4.60 -7.58
C ALA A 116 -17.49 5.38 -7.00
N ILE A 117 -17.38 6.71 -6.88
CA ILE A 117 -18.46 7.59 -6.40
C ILE A 117 -19.67 7.52 -7.33
N LEU A 118 -19.47 7.54 -8.63
CA LEU A 118 -20.56 7.44 -9.63
C LEU A 118 -21.34 6.12 -9.51
N ARG A 119 -20.68 5.03 -9.12
CA ARG A 119 -21.30 3.70 -9.03
C ARG A 119 -21.95 3.42 -7.68
N TYR A 120 -21.37 3.90 -6.60
CA TYR A 120 -21.71 3.46 -5.24
C TYR A 120 -22.10 4.61 -4.29
N GLY A 121 -22.08 5.85 -4.78
CA GLY A 121 -22.29 7.03 -3.95
C GLY A 121 -21.02 7.51 -3.26
N SER A 122 -21.08 8.72 -2.70
CA SER A 122 -19.94 9.37 -2.06
C SER A 122 -19.74 8.87 -0.63
N PRO A 123 -18.51 8.57 -0.18
CA PRO A 123 -18.23 8.29 1.22
C PRO A 123 -18.20 9.59 2.04
N LYS A 124 -18.37 9.49 3.35
CA LYS A 124 -18.19 10.63 4.25
C LYS A 124 -16.71 10.96 4.49
N ILE A 125 -15.87 9.93 4.54
CA ILE A 125 -14.42 10.07 4.81
C ILE A 125 -13.64 9.19 3.84
N ILE A 126 -12.53 9.70 3.31
CA ILE A 126 -11.49 8.89 2.66
C ILE A 126 -10.24 8.91 3.52
N ASN A 127 -9.73 7.70 3.84
CA ASN A 127 -8.49 7.50 4.57
C ASN A 127 -7.39 6.99 3.64
N SER A 128 -6.23 7.65 3.65
CA SER A 128 -5.05 7.30 2.86
C SER A 128 -3.78 7.39 3.68
N ASP A 129 -2.68 6.92 3.12
CA ASP A 129 -1.34 7.26 3.62
C ASP A 129 -0.96 8.71 3.21
N GLN A 130 0.29 9.11 3.54
CA GLN A 130 0.85 10.42 3.20
C GLN A 130 1.64 10.37 1.88
N GLY A 131 1.25 9.54 0.92
CA GLY A 131 1.85 9.47 -0.40
C GLY A 131 1.74 10.78 -1.18
N SER A 132 2.67 11.03 -2.10
CA SER A 132 2.72 12.28 -2.88
C SER A 132 1.44 12.50 -3.69
N GLN A 133 0.81 11.45 -4.20
CA GLN A 133 -0.45 11.49 -4.94
C GLN A 133 -1.62 11.90 -4.06
N PHE A 134 -1.65 11.45 -2.79
CA PHE A 134 -2.71 11.76 -1.82
C PHE A 134 -2.52 13.10 -1.11
N THR A 135 -1.35 13.73 -1.27
CA THR A 135 -1.05 15.06 -0.75
C THR A 135 -0.97 16.11 -1.88
N SER A 136 -1.35 15.76 -3.11
CA SER A 136 -1.40 16.67 -4.23
C SER A 136 -2.59 17.63 -4.12
N GLU A 137 -2.43 18.82 -4.68
CA GLU A 137 -3.49 19.83 -4.72
C GLU A 137 -4.72 19.33 -5.48
N GLU A 138 -4.50 18.62 -6.60
CA GLU A 138 -5.54 18.03 -7.44
C GLU A 138 -6.43 17.05 -6.65
N TYR A 139 -5.83 16.11 -5.92
CA TYR A 139 -6.57 15.15 -5.09
C TYR A 139 -7.34 15.82 -3.95
N ILE A 140 -6.69 16.78 -3.26
CA ILE A 140 -7.30 17.49 -2.13
C ILE A 140 -8.47 18.37 -2.60
N SER A 141 -8.31 19.10 -3.72
CA SER A 141 -9.37 19.95 -4.28
C SER A 141 -10.56 19.10 -4.70
N PHE A 142 -10.32 17.99 -5.40
CA PHE A 142 -11.37 17.06 -5.79
C PHE A 142 -12.20 16.55 -4.61
N LEU A 143 -11.54 16.10 -3.52
CA LEU A 143 -12.29 15.61 -2.36
C LEU A 143 -13.08 16.69 -1.64
N LYS A 144 -12.56 17.92 -1.59
CA LYS A 144 -13.27 19.08 -1.02
C LYS A 144 -14.49 19.47 -1.84
N GLU A 145 -14.38 19.41 -3.17
CA GLU A 145 -15.51 19.68 -4.10
C GLU A 145 -16.63 18.63 -3.95
N GLN A 146 -16.29 17.42 -3.52
CA GLN A 146 -17.24 16.33 -3.23
C GLN A 146 -17.74 16.32 -1.79
N ASP A 147 -17.40 17.30 -0.95
CA ASP A 147 -17.70 17.36 0.49
C ASP A 147 -17.20 16.14 1.28
N ILE A 148 -16.10 15.51 0.84
CA ILE A 148 -15.51 14.34 1.47
C ILE A 148 -14.45 14.77 2.47
N LEU A 149 -14.52 14.29 3.70
CA LEU A 149 -13.51 14.53 4.73
C LEU A 149 -12.24 13.72 4.44
N ILE A 150 -11.09 14.39 4.55
CA ILE A 150 -9.78 13.77 4.31
C ILE A 150 -9.19 13.32 5.63
N SER A 151 -8.87 12.02 5.72
CA SER A 151 -8.14 11.42 6.83
C SER A 151 -6.80 10.87 6.32
N MET A 152 -5.73 11.10 7.08
CA MET A 152 -4.41 10.57 6.72
C MET A 152 -3.79 9.82 7.89
N ASP A 153 -3.16 8.69 7.57
CA ASP A 153 -2.46 7.85 8.56
C ASP A 153 -1.36 8.62 9.28
N GLY A 154 -1.23 8.39 10.57
CA GLY A 154 -0.14 8.95 11.36
C GLY A 154 1.22 8.37 10.95
N LYS A 155 2.27 9.20 10.97
CA LYS A 155 3.63 8.75 10.66
C LYS A 155 4.05 7.59 11.56
N GLY A 156 4.33 6.42 10.95
CA GLY A 156 4.80 5.22 11.66
C GLY A 156 3.72 4.36 12.29
N ARG A 157 2.44 4.57 11.98
CA ARG A 157 1.32 3.74 12.45
C ARG A 157 0.82 2.81 11.34
N ALA A 158 1.42 1.65 11.22
CA ALA A 158 1.06 0.63 10.24
C ALA A 158 -0.36 0.04 10.41
N THR A 159 -1.05 0.35 11.51
CA THR A 159 -2.40 -0.16 11.78
C THR A 159 -3.51 0.71 11.21
N ASP A 160 -3.20 1.95 10.85
CA ASP A 160 -4.19 2.95 10.49
C ASP A 160 -4.86 2.65 9.12
N ASN A 161 -4.15 1.95 8.20
CA ASN A 161 -4.67 1.53 6.90
C ASN A 161 -4.70 -0.01 6.69
N SER A 162 -4.84 -0.76 7.78
CA SER A 162 -4.73 -2.22 7.80
C SER A 162 -5.73 -2.96 6.91
N PHE A 163 -6.86 -2.34 6.55
CA PHE A 163 -7.90 -2.98 5.73
C PHE A 163 -7.47 -3.14 4.28
N VAL A 164 -6.97 -2.08 3.66
CA VAL A 164 -6.50 -2.12 2.28
C VAL A 164 -5.16 -2.86 2.18
N GLU A 165 -4.27 -2.75 3.18
CA GLU A 165 -3.04 -3.53 3.26
C GLU A 165 -3.33 -5.04 3.29
N ARG A 166 -4.34 -5.45 4.08
CA ARG A 166 -4.79 -6.84 4.14
C ARG A 166 -5.36 -7.31 2.80
N PHE A 167 -6.14 -6.48 2.12
CA PHE A 167 -6.62 -6.78 0.77
C PHE A 167 -5.45 -7.00 -0.19
N PHE A 168 -4.45 -6.09 -0.22
CA PHE A 168 -3.28 -6.27 -1.08
C PHE A 168 -2.49 -7.54 -0.77
N ARG A 169 -2.33 -7.87 0.51
CA ARG A 169 -1.72 -9.14 0.88
C ARG A 169 -2.53 -10.31 0.32
N THR A 170 -3.83 -10.28 0.49
CA THR A 170 -4.71 -11.38 0.06
C THR A 170 -4.66 -11.56 -1.47
N ILE A 171 -4.85 -10.51 -2.27
CA ILE A 171 -4.79 -10.63 -3.74
C ILE A 171 -3.42 -11.08 -4.23
N LYS A 172 -2.34 -10.61 -3.61
CA LYS A 172 -0.97 -11.01 -3.98
C LYS A 172 -0.73 -12.50 -3.74
N TYR A 173 -1.08 -13.01 -2.56
CA TYR A 173 -0.78 -14.38 -2.18
C TYR A 173 -1.80 -15.40 -2.70
N ASP A 174 -3.08 -15.03 -2.76
CA ASP A 174 -4.14 -15.95 -3.15
C ASP A 174 -4.35 -16.00 -4.68
N LYS A 175 -3.79 -15.05 -5.46
CA LYS A 175 -4.00 -14.97 -6.90
C LYS A 175 -2.72 -14.61 -7.66
N ILE A 176 -2.18 -13.40 -7.50
CA ILE A 176 -1.14 -12.86 -8.39
C ILE A 176 0.15 -13.69 -8.37
N TYR A 177 0.64 -14.08 -7.18
CA TYR A 177 1.86 -14.88 -7.06
C TYR A 177 1.68 -16.35 -7.49
N LEU A 178 0.44 -16.83 -7.56
CA LEU A 178 0.13 -18.16 -8.05
C LEU A 178 0.04 -18.21 -9.58
N GLU A 179 -0.53 -17.17 -10.19
CA GLU A 179 -0.75 -17.12 -11.64
C GLU A 179 0.39 -16.45 -12.41
N LEU A 180 1.22 -15.63 -11.74
CA LEU A 180 2.40 -14.96 -12.28
C LEU A 180 2.11 -14.24 -13.62
N PRO A 181 1.25 -13.20 -13.64
CA PRO A 181 0.84 -12.53 -14.86
C PRO A 181 2.06 -11.99 -15.65
N GLU A 182 2.05 -12.19 -16.96
CA GLU A 182 3.18 -11.81 -17.81
C GLU A 182 3.17 -10.32 -18.19
N ASN A 183 1.99 -9.73 -18.31
CA ASN A 183 1.77 -8.37 -18.81
C ASN A 183 0.58 -7.71 -18.11
N GLY A 184 0.30 -6.44 -18.46
CA GLY A 184 -0.78 -5.67 -17.86
C GLY A 184 -2.18 -6.20 -18.14
N THR A 185 -2.41 -6.79 -19.30
CA THR A 185 -3.70 -7.40 -19.67
C THR A 185 -3.98 -8.64 -18.83
N ASP A 186 -2.99 -9.50 -18.67
CA ASP A 186 -3.09 -10.68 -17.80
C ASP A 186 -3.32 -10.26 -16.33
N LEU A 187 -2.58 -9.24 -15.88
CA LEU A 187 -2.77 -8.72 -14.53
C LEU A 187 -4.19 -8.16 -14.34
N HIS A 188 -4.71 -7.44 -15.34
CA HIS A 188 -6.08 -6.90 -15.27
C HIS A 188 -7.10 -8.02 -15.15
N ARG A 189 -6.98 -9.08 -15.95
CA ARG A 189 -7.83 -10.27 -15.85
C ARG A 189 -7.75 -10.90 -14.46
N CYS A 190 -6.54 -11.15 -13.94
CA CYS A 190 -6.33 -11.70 -12.59
C CYS A 190 -6.99 -10.84 -11.51
N CYS A 191 -6.82 -9.51 -11.58
CA CYS A 191 -7.44 -8.59 -10.62
C CYS A 191 -8.96 -8.61 -10.74
N SER A 192 -9.52 -8.57 -11.94
CA SER A 192 -10.97 -8.57 -12.16
C SER A 192 -11.63 -9.85 -11.62
N GLU A 193 -11.07 -11.01 -11.93
CA GLU A 193 -11.53 -12.30 -11.42
C GLU A 193 -11.46 -12.35 -9.89
N PHE A 194 -10.33 -11.90 -9.33
CA PHE A 194 -10.14 -11.92 -7.89
C PHE A 194 -11.07 -10.96 -7.16
N VAL A 195 -11.28 -9.74 -7.67
CA VAL A 195 -12.19 -8.76 -7.07
C VAL A 195 -13.63 -9.29 -7.07
N ASN A 196 -14.06 -9.92 -8.16
CA ASN A 196 -15.37 -10.57 -8.20
C ASN A 196 -15.48 -11.68 -7.14
N PHE A 197 -14.49 -12.54 -7.04
CA PHE A 197 -14.42 -13.58 -6.00
C PHE A 197 -14.42 -12.98 -4.60
N TYR A 198 -13.57 -11.97 -4.34
CA TYR A 198 -13.42 -11.30 -3.06
C TYR A 198 -14.72 -10.67 -2.57
N ASN A 199 -15.41 -9.96 -3.44
CA ASN A 199 -16.64 -9.26 -3.09
C ASN A 199 -17.83 -10.21 -2.92
N ASN A 200 -17.98 -11.20 -3.81
CA ASN A 200 -19.23 -11.96 -3.94
C ASN A 200 -19.17 -13.36 -3.34
N LEU A 201 -17.99 -13.97 -3.27
CA LEU A 201 -17.85 -15.39 -2.91
C LEU A 201 -16.98 -15.62 -1.67
N ARG A 202 -15.99 -14.74 -1.41
CA ARG A 202 -15.09 -14.91 -0.28
C ARG A 202 -15.79 -14.56 1.03
N GLU A 203 -15.88 -15.51 1.92
CA GLU A 203 -16.35 -15.30 3.29
C GLU A 203 -15.26 -14.66 4.16
N HIS A 204 -15.66 -13.73 5.01
CA HIS A 204 -14.76 -13.01 5.92
C HIS A 204 -15.15 -13.28 7.37
N SER A 205 -14.20 -13.78 8.16
CA SER A 205 -14.42 -14.04 9.60
C SER A 205 -14.82 -12.78 10.38
N SER A 206 -14.35 -11.61 9.97
CA SER A 206 -14.71 -10.32 10.57
C SER A 206 -16.13 -9.85 10.19
N LEU A 207 -16.82 -10.56 9.31
CA LEU A 207 -18.19 -10.32 8.86
C LEU A 207 -19.07 -11.55 9.16
N ASP A 208 -18.77 -12.27 10.23
CA ASP A 208 -19.48 -13.50 10.61
C ASP A 208 -19.61 -14.50 9.46
N TYR A 209 -18.51 -14.71 8.74
CA TYR A 209 -18.42 -15.59 7.56
C TYR A 209 -19.40 -15.22 6.44
N THR A 210 -19.75 -13.94 6.34
CA THR A 210 -20.57 -13.39 5.26
C THR A 210 -19.66 -12.77 4.20
N THR A 211 -20.16 -12.62 2.97
CA THR A 211 -19.42 -11.96 1.89
C THR A 211 -19.56 -10.43 1.97
N PRO A 212 -18.54 -9.66 1.53
CA PRO A 212 -18.61 -8.21 1.47
C PRO A 212 -19.84 -7.66 0.74
N ALA A 213 -20.21 -8.26 -0.39
CA ALA A 213 -21.36 -7.83 -1.17
C ALA A 213 -22.68 -7.96 -0.42
N LYS A 214 -22.86 -9.01 0.39
CA LYS A 214 -24.08 -9.17 1.18
C LYS A 214 -24.22 -8.09 2.26
N ILE A 215 -23.10 -7.64 2.84
CA ILE A 215 -23.13 -6.57 3.84
C ILE A 215 -23.33 -5.21 3.14
N PHE A 216 -22.61 -4.96 2.03
CA PHE A 216 -22.69 -3.71 1.29
C PHE A 216 -24.12 -3.47 0.76
N ASN A 217 -24.74 -4.46 0.12
CA ASN A 217 -26.06 -4.34 -0.47
C ASN A 217 -27.22 -4.36 0.54
N LYS A 218 -27.00 -4.78 1.79
CA LYS A 218 -28.04 -4.71 2.85
C LYS A 218 -28.18 -3.30 3.44
N ALA A 219 -27.17 -2.48 3.30
CA ALA A 219 -27.11 -1.13 3.86
C ALA A 219 -27.37 -0.03 2.81
N ALA A 220 -27.47 -0.40 1.52
CA ALA A 220 -27.94 0.44 0.43
C ALA A 220 -29.45 0.19 0.25
#